data_35a4643e89897becd91954acc25ae081
#
_entry.id   35a4643e89897becd91954acc25ae081
#
_cell.length_a   1.000
_cell.length_b   1.000
_cell.length_c   1.000
_cell.angle_alpha   90.00
_cell.angle_beta   90.00
_cell.angle_gamma   90.00
#
_symmetry.space_group_name_H-M   'P 1'
#
loop_
_entity.id
_entity.type
_entity.pdbx_description
1 polymer ?
#
loop_
_entity_poly.entity_id
_entity_poly.type
_entity_poly.pdbx_seq_one_letter_code
_entity_poly.pdbx_strand_id
1 'polypeptide(L)'
;MEHNPTKIPSPLLSLVPILVLVTLLFVTIRIFGSDALSGGSQIVLLTATAICCLIAMTYSKVRWKVLELAMINNITGVATALIILLIIGALSGSWMISGVVPTLIYYGMQIIHPSFFLASTCIICAVVSVMTGSSWTTIATIGIALLGIGQAQGFSDGWIAGAIISGAYFGDKISPLSDTTILASSVTDTPLFKHIRYMMITTVPSMLITLVIFTVAGLSHEATATDQIEQYSIALNNTFHITPWLLIVPVVTGILIAKRVPSIITLFISAALAGMFALIFQPHLLLEISGLPVGNIQSNFKGLLMTFYGSTSIKTGNPELNSLVATRGMSGMMNTIWLILCAMCFGGAMAASGMLGSITSVFLRFMKRTVGLVTSTVASGLFLNICTADQYISIILTGNMFKDIYEKKGYESRLLSRTVEDSVTVTSVLIPWNTCGMTQTTILGVATFIYLPYCFFNLISPLMSITIAAIGFKIKRKNEKAKSVVAG
;
A
#
# COMPACT_ATOMS: atom_id res chain seq x y z
N MET A 1 23.17 -4.13 -24.46
CA MET A 1 23.43 -5.51 -24.92
C MET A 1 22.70 -6.44 -24.00
N GLU A 2 21.50 -6.87 -24.37
CA GLU A 2 20.73 -7.88 -23.68
C GLU A 2 21.43 -9.22 -23.82
N HIS A 3 22.10 -9.67 -22.77
CA HIS A 3 22.58 -11.05 -22.72
C HIS A 3 21.43 -11.88 -22.17
N ASN A 4 20.61 -12.43 -23.07
CA ASN A 4 19.65 -13.48 -22.72
C ASN A 4 20.39 -14.63 -22.02
N PRO A 5 19.84 -15.19 -20.96
CA PRO A 5 20.44 -16.35 -20.30
C PRO A 5 20.64 -17.46 -21.31
N THR A 6 21.85 -18.01 -21.35
CA THR A 6 22.20 -19.08 -22.33
C THR A 6 21.41 -20.37 -22.09
N LYS A 7 20.86 -20.53 -20.87
CA LYS A 7 20.00 -21.64 -20.47
C LYS A 7 18.98 -21.16 -19.44
N ILE A 8 17.67 -21.22 -19.78
CA ILE A 8 16.60 -20.87 -18.86
C ILE A 8 16.48 -21.98 -17.81
N PRO A 9 16.47 -21.66 -16.48
CA PRO A 9 16.31 -22.66 -15.45
C PRO A 9 14.95 -23.34 -15.54
N SER A 10 14.85 -24.61 -15.11
CA SER A 10 13.56 -25.29 -15.02
C SER A 10 12.64 -24.59 -13.98
N PRO A 11 11.31 -24.69 -14.10
CA PRO A 11 10.39 -24.09 -13.12
C PRO A 11 10.66 -24.54 -11.68
N LEU A 12 11.02 -25.81 -11.47
CA LEU A 12 11.35 -26.34 -10.12
C LEU A 12 12.62 -25.68 -9.56
N LEU A 13 13.68 -25.55 -10.37
CA LEU A 13 14.91 -24.87 -9.93
C LEU A 13 14.66 -23.39 -9.66
N SER A 14 13.79 -22.76 -10.45
CA SER A 14 13.41 -21.36 -10.31
C SER A 14 12.61 -21.08 -9.05
N LEU A 15 11.90 -22.06 -8.48
CA LEU A 15 11.18 -21.95 -7.22
C LEU A 15 12.09 -21.98 -5.99
N VAL A 16 13.33 -22.49 -6.08
CA VAL A 16 14.23 -22.64 -4.93
C VAL A 16 14.46 -21.33 -4.17
N PRO A 17 14.84 -20.20 -4.82
CA PRO A 17 15.05 -18.94 -4.08
C PRO A 17 13.79 -18.46 -3.36
N ILE A 18 12.60 -18.69 -3.95
CA ILE A 18 11.31 -18.29 -3.38
C ILE A 18 10.97 -19.16 -2.17
N LEU A 19 11.15 -20.46 -2.27
CA LEU A 19 10.91 -21.38 -1.15
C LEU A 19 11.84 -21.06 0.02
N VAL A 20 13.12 -20.75 -0.25
CA VAL A 20 14.06 -20.29 0.78
C VAL A 20 13.57 -18.98 1.40
N LEU A 21 13.19 -18.00 0.60
CA LEU A 21 12.66 -16.72 1.07
C LEU A 21 11.47 -16.93 2.01
N VAL A 22 10.43 -17.64 1.54
CA VAL A 22 9.18 -17.84 2.30
C VAL A 22 9.45 -18.61 3.59
N THR A 23 10.25 -19.70 3.53
CA THR A 23 10.58 -20.51 4.70
C THR A 23 11.35 -19.73 5.75
N LEU A 24 12.41 -19.01 5.33
CA LEU A 24 13.22 -18.22 6.25
C LEU A 24 12.45 -17.03 6.81
N LEU A 25 11.59 -16.35 6.02
CA LEU A 25 10.73 -15.29 6.53
C LEU A 25 9.73 -15.82 7.56
N PHE A 26 9.11 -16.96 7.30
CA PHE A 26 8.19 -17.58 8.26
C PHE A 26 8.91 -17.89 9.59
N VAL A 27 10.10 -18.48 9.54
CA VAL A 27 10.91 -18.75 10.72
C VAL A 27 11.32 -17.46 11.44
N THR A 28 11.76 -16.44 10.69
CA THR A 28 12.16 -15.14 11.25
C THR A 28 10.99 -14.47 11.98
N ILE A 29 9.80 -14.44 11.36
CA ILE A 29 8.60 -13.85 11.97
C ILE A 29 8.18 -14.64 13.23
N ARG A 30 8.29 -15.95 13.22
CA ARG A 30 8.00 -16.80 14.39
C ARG A 30 8.95 -16.54 15.56
N ILE A 31 10.23 -16.27 15.28
CA ILE A 31 11.25 -16.05 16.32
C ILE A 31 11.23 -14.59 16.80
N PHE A 32 11.16 -13.62 15.90
CA PHE A 32 11.33 -12.20 16.19
C PHE A 32 10.00 -11.44 16.36
N GLY A 33 8.84 -12.02 15.99
CA GLY A 33 7.55 -11.34 16.04
C GLY A 33 7.53 -10.04 15.23
N SER A 34 7.14 -8.93 15.86
CA SER A 34 7.13 -7.59 15.28
C SER A 34 8.52 -7.09 14.88
N ASP A 35 9.58 -7.54 15.59
CA ASP A 35 10.95 -7.08 15.36
C ASP A 35 11.61 -7.72 14.13
N ALA A 36 10.94 -8.68 13.49
CA ALA A 36 11.40 -9.30 12.25
C ALA A 36 11.71 -8.28 11.15
N LEU A 37 11.02 -7.13 11.13
CA LEU A 37 11.24 -6.05 10.17
C LEU A 37 12.43 -5.14 10.53
N SER A 38 13.02 -5.29 11.70
CA SER A 38 14.14 -4.46 12.18
C SER A 38 15.54 -5.00 11.81
N GLY A 39 15.61 -5.94 10.85
CA GLY A 39 16.89 -6.50 10.35
C GLY A 39 16.75 -7.94 9.86
N GLY A 40 15.98 -8.79 10.55
CA GLY A 40 15.85 -10.21 10.21
C GLY A 40 15.35 -10.45 8.78
N SER A 41 14.28 -9.79 8.39
CA SER A 41 13.70 -9.93 7.05
C SER A 41 14.64 -9.42 5.94
N GLN A 42 15.44 -8.39 6.20
CA GLN A 42 16.43 -7.86 5.26
C GLN A 42 17.52 -8.89 4.96
N ILE A 43 18.05 -9.54 6.01
CA ILE A 43 19.06 -10.60 5.84
C ILE A 43 18.49 -11.79 5.08
N VAL A 44 17.25 -12.19 5.35
CA VAL A 44 16.57 -13.26 4.61
C VAL A 44 16.43 -12.92 3.12
N LEU A 45 16.03 -11.70 2.79
CA LEU A 45 15.92 -11.24 1.40
C LEU A 45 17.28 -11.26 0.68
N LEU A 46 18.35 -10.78 1.33
CA LEU A 46 19.70 -10.82 0.78
C LEU A 46 20.22 -12.27 0.63
N THR A 47 19.88 -13.15 1.56
CA THR A 47 20.22 -14.59 1.47
C THR A 47 19.53 -15.24 0.27
N ALA A 48 18.24 -14.99 0.09
CA ALA A 48 17.48 -15.46 -1.07
C ALA A 48 18.04 -14.88 -2.39
N THR A 49 18.44 -13.61 -2.38
CA THR A 49 19.11 -12.95 -3.50
C THR A 49 20.42 -13.64 -3.85
N ALA A 50 21.26 -13.94 -2.85
CA ALA A 50 22.53 -14.63 -3.07
C ALA A 50 22.32 -16.02 -3.68
N ILE A 51 21.35 -16.79 -3.19
CA ILE A 51 20.99 -18.11 -3.75
C ILE A 51 20.52 -17.96 -5.19
N CYS A 52 19.66 -16.97 -5.48
CA CYS A 52 19.21 -16.68 -6.83
C CYS A 52 20.38 -16.36 -7.76
N CYS A 53 21.32 -15.50 -7.33
CA CYS A 53 22.52 -15.15 -8.08
C CYS A 53 23.44 -16.35 -8.32
N LEU A 54 23.64 -17.21 -7.30
CA LEU A 54 24.43 -18.42 -7.44
C LEU A 54 23.86 -19.36 -8.50
N ILE A 55 22.55 -19.61 -8.47
CA ILE A 55 21.88 -20.43 -9.49
C ILE A 55 21.98 -19.77 -10.88
N ALA A 56 21.75 -18.47 -10.96
CA ALA A 56 21.83 -17.74 -12.22
C ALA A 56 23.24 -17.80 -12.85
N MET A 57 24.28 -17.65 -12.04
CA MET A 57 25.67 -17.65 -12.51
C MET A 57 26.17 -19.07 -12.84
N THR A 58 25.81 -20.07 -12.03
CA THR A 58 26.29 -21.45 -12.21
C THR A 58 25.52 -22.21 -13.29
N TYR A 59 24.19 -22.14 -13.27
CA TYR A 59 23.33 -22.89 -14.17
C TYR A 59 23.01 -22.12 -15.46
N SER A 60 22.55 -20.86 -15.37
CA SER A 60 22.13 -20.05 -16.52
C SER A 60 23.27 -19.30 -17.16
N LYS A 61 24.47 -19.32 -16.56
CA LYS A 61 25.69 -18.63 -17.04
C LYS A 61 25.52 -17.11 -17.18
N VAL A 62 24.61 -16.51 -16.41
CA VAL A 62 24.41 -15.06 -16.37
C VAL A 62 25.62 -14.40 -15.71
N ARG A 63 26.18 -13.35 -16.31
CA ARG A 63 27.32 -12.62 -15.74
C ARG A 63 26.86 -11.77 -14.56
N TRP A 64 27.70 -11.65 -13.53
CA TRP A 64 27.42 -10.82 -12.35
C TRP A 64 26.97 -9.40 -12.72
N LYS A 65 27.65 -8.77 -13.67
CA LYS A 65 27.32 -7.40 -14.10
C LYS A 65 25.88 -7.21 -14.60
N VAL A 66 25.28 -8.26 -15.19
CA VAL A 66 23.88 -8.24 -15.63
C VAL A 66 22.92 -8.28 -14.44
N LEU A 67 23.24 -9.13 -13.46
CA LEU A 67 22.46 -9.24 -12.21
C LEU A 67 22.55 -7.94 -11.40
N GLU A 68 23.75 -7.40 -11.23
CA GLU A 68 24.00 -6.13 -10.55
C GLU A 68 23.22 -4.97 -11.19
N LEU A 69 23.28 -4.83 -12.51
CA LEU A 69 22.55 -3.79 -13.23
C LEU A 69 21.03 -3.93 -13.08
N ALA A 70 20.52 -5.16 -13.08
CA ALA A 70 19.08 -5.40 -12.87
C ALA A 70 18.64 -5.02 -11.44
N MET A 71 19.45 -5.31 -10.43
CA MET A 71 19.19 -4.88 -9.04
C MET A 71 19.19 -3.35 -8.95
N ILE A 72 20.18 -2.66 -9.54
CA ILE A 72 20.26 -1.20 -9.56
C ILE A 72 19.05 -0.59 -10.26
N ASN A 73 18.66 -1.13 -11.41
CA ASN A 73 17.49 -0.64 -12.15
C ASN A 73 16.20 -0.78 -11.36
N ASN A 74 16.02 -1.88 -10.62
CA ASN A 74 14.87 -2.05 -9.74
C ASN A 74 14.86 -1.01 -8.61
N ILE A 75 16.00 -0.77 -7.97
CA ILE A 75 16.14 0.27 -6.93
C ILE A 75 15.81 1.65 -7.51
N THR A 76 16.31 1.96 -8.70
CA THR A 76 16.02 3.23 -9.37
C THR A 76 14.52 3.36 -9.66
N GLY A 77 13.85 2.27 -10.02
CA GLY A 77 12.41 2.25 -10.27
C GLY A 77 11.55 2.66 -9.06
N VAL A 78 12.02 2.41 -7.85
CA VAL A 78 11.28 2.74 -6.61
C VAL A 78 11.83 3.99 -5.89
N ALA A 79 12.78 4.72 -6.47
CA ALA A 79 13.43 5.86 -5.82
C ALA A 79 12.43 6.93 -5.36
N THR A 80 11.42 7.24 -6.17
CA THR A 80 10.34 8.18 -5.82
C THR A 80 9.57 7.72 -4.58
N ALA A 81 9.27 6.43 -4.48
CA ALA A 81 8.58 5.84 -3.33
C ALA A 81 9.41 5.97 -2.04
N LEU A 82 10.73 5.81 -2.12
CA LEU A 82 11.63 5.99 -0.97
C LEU A 82 11.64 7.45 -0.46
N ILE A 83 11.61 8.43 -1.38
CA ILE A 83 11.50 9.86 -1.02
C ILE A 83 10.15 10.13 -0.35
N ILE A 84 9.07 9.61 -0.90
CA ILE A 84 7.72 9.75 -0.32
C ILE A 84 7.68 9.18 1.09
N LEU A 85 8.27 8.02 1.34
CA LEU A 85 8.32 7.42 2.68
C LEU A 85 9.01 8.32 3.70
N LEU A 86 10.13 8.94 3.35
CA LEU A 86 10.80 9.89 4.24
C LEU A 86 9.90 11.07 4.61
N ILE A 87 9.22 11.64 3.61
CA ILE A 87 8.30 12.76 3.83
C ILE A 87 7.08 12.33 4.67
N ILE A 88 6.56 11.12 4.47
CA ILE A 88 5.48 10.55 5.29
C ILE A 88 5.92 10.44 6.75
N GLY A 89 7.15 10.04 7.03
CA GLY A 89 7.68 10.03 8.39
C GLY A 89 7.64 11.42 9.04
N ALA A 90 8.09 12.45 8.33
CA ALA A 90 8.03 13.84 8.79
C ALA A 90 6.57 14.31 8.95
N LEU A 91 5.69 13.96 8.01
CA LEU A 91 4.27 14.29 8.05
C LEU A 91 3.59 13.67 9.29
N SER A 92 3.79 12.38 9.52
CA SER A 92 3.22 11.68 10.68
C SER A 92 3.64 12.35 12.00
N GLY A 93 4.94 12.67 12.15
CA GLY A 93 5.45 13.40 13.30
C GLY A 93 4.81 14.77 13.46
N SER A 94 4.83 15.58 12.42
CA SER A 94 4.31 16.96 12.46
C SER A 94 2.79 17.03 12.67
N TRP A 95 2.01 16.16 12.02
CA TRP A 95 0.56 16.12 12.19
C TRP A 95 0.15 15.68 13.60
N MET A 96 0.91 14.77 14.19
CA MET A 96 0.66 14.34 15.56
C MET A 96 1.00 15.46 16.55
N ILE A 97 2.21 15.97 16.51
CA ILE A 97 2.70 16.95 17.50
C ILE A 97 2.04 18.31 17.36
N SER A 98 1.65 18.73 16.16
CA SER A 98 0.87 19.94 15.96
C SER A 98 -0.54 19.89 16.57
N GLY A 99 -1.02 18.68 16.92
CA GLY A 99 -2.39 18.48 17.38
C GLY A 99 -3.40 18.27 16.25
N VAL A 100 -2.98 18.19 14.98
CA VAL A 100 -3.86 17.94 13.83
C VAL A 100 -4.53 16.58 13.95
N VAL A 101 -3.75 15.49 14.11
CA VAL A 101 -4.30 14.14 14.32
C VAL A 101 -5.13 14.06 15.61
N PRO A 102 -4.65 14.52 16.78
CA PRO A 102 -5.46 14.60 17.99
C PRO A 102 -6.80 15.32 17.79
N THR A 103 -6.83 16.42 17.07
CA THR A 103 -8.06 17.18 16.77
C THR A 103 -9.00 16.39 15.86
N LEU A 104 -8.47 15.71 14.83
CA LEU A 104 -9.27 14.83 13.98
C LEU A 104 -9.86 13.65 14.76
N ILE A 105 -9.09 13.07 15.69
CA ILE A 105 -9.57 11.99 16.56
C ILE A 105 -10.69 12.53 17.49
N TYR A 106 -10.44 13.66 18.14
CA TYR A 106 -11.39 14.27 19.09
C TYR A 106 -12.76 14.56 18.45
N TYR A 107 -12.79 15.26 17.32
CA TYR A 107 -14.05 15.54 16.60
C TYR A 107 -14.60 14.30 15.89
N GLY A 108 -13.74 13.44 15.37
CA GLY A 108 -14.15 12.21 14.69
C GLY A 108 -14.92 11.26 15.61
N MET A 109 -14.49 11.11 16.88
CA MET A 109 -15.19 10.31 17.88
C MET A 109 -16.60 10.85 18.18
N GLN A 110 -16.81 12.16 18.08
CA GLN A 110 -18.11 12.79 18.31
C GLN A 110 -19.08 12.66 17.13
N ILE A 111 -18.54 12.54 15.90
CA ILE A 111 -19.32 12.56 14.65
C ILE A 111 -19.63 11.14 14.16
N ILE A 112 -18.66 10.23 14.26
CA ILE A 112 -18.77 8.89 13.65
C ILE A 112 -19.30 7.91 14.69
N HIS A 113 -20.52 7.42 14.47
CA HIS A 113 -21.12 6.42 15.36
C HIS A 113 -20.38 5.08 15.23
N PRO A 114 -20.04 4.39 16.34
CA PRO A 114 -19.27 3.14 16.31
C PRO A 114 -19.83 2.07 15.37
N SER A 115 -21.16 1.86 15.38
CA SER A 115 -21.80 0.84 14.54
C SER A 115 -21.57 1.01 13.03
N PHE A 116 -21.29 2.22 12.56
CA PHE A 116 -21.01 2.52 11.16
C PHE A 116 -19.55 2.89 10.89
N PHE A 117 -18.70 2.83 11.92
CA PHE A 117 -17.32 3.30 11.84
C PHE A 117 -16.53 2.63 10.73
N LEU A 118 -16.52 1.29 10.63
CA LEU A 118 -15.75 0.55 9.63
C LEU A 118 -16.20 0.88 8.20
N ALA A 119 -17.51 0.93 7.96
CA ALA A 119 -18.05 1.26 6.64
C ALA A 119 -17.76 2.73 6.28
N SER A 120 -17.95 3.66 7.22
CA SER A 120 -17.62 5.09 7.03
C SER A 120 -16.13 5.29 6.76
N THR A 121 -15.25 4.62 7.50
CA THR A 121 -13.80 4.63 7.30
C THR A 121 -13.44 4.17 5.88
N CYS A 122 -14.02 3.06 5.43
CA CYS A 122 -13.80 2.57 4.07
C CYS A 122 -14.27 3.57 3.01
N ILE A 123 -15.45 4.19 3.17
CA ILE A 123 -15.98 5.19 2.23
C ILE A 123 -15.12 6.46 2.24
N ILE A 124 -14.75 6.98 3.41
CA ILE A 124 -13.91 8.19 3.52
C ILE A 124 -12.57 7.96 2.80
N CYS A 125 -11.90 6.84 3.09
CA CYS A 125 -10.64 6.49 2.42
C CYS A 125 -10.83 6.32 0.91
N ALA A 126 -11.95 5.73 0.46
CA ALA A 126 -12.25 5.58 -0.95
C ALA A 126 -12.40 6.94 -1.66
N VAL A 127 -13.16 7.87 -1.09
CA VAL A 127 -13.37 9.21 -1.65
C VAL A 127 -12.05 9.99 -1.70
N VAL A 128 -11.30 10.02 -0.60
CA VAL A 128 -10.01 10.71 -0.54
C VAL A 128 -9.04 10.10 -1.56
N SER A 129 -8.99 8.78 -1.68
CA SER A 129 -8.08 8.10 -2.60
C SER A 129 -8.46 8.32 -4.08
N VAL A 130 -9.75 8.41 -4.43
CA VAL A 130 -10.18 8.83 -5.78
C VAL A 130 -9.65 10.21 -6.10
N MET A 131 -9.69 11.14 -5.15
CA MET A 131 -9.24 12.52 -5.32
C MET A 131 -7.72 12.62 -5.41
N THR A 132 -7.00 11.87 -4.58
CA THR A 132 -5.53 11.89 -4.52
C THR A 132 -4.88 11.10 -5.66
N GLY A 133 -5.56 10.06 -6.15
CA GLY A 133 -4.96 9.08 -7.04
C GLY A 133 -3.86 8.24 -6.38
N SER A 134 -3.88 8.11 -5.04
CA SER A 134 -2.83 7.40 -4.30
C SER A 134 -3.37 6.79 -3.00
N SER A 135 -3.34 5.47 -2.91
CA SER A 135 -3.63 4.75 -1.68
C SER A 135 -2.62 5.10 -0.57
N TRP A 136 -1.35 5.27 -0.90
CA TRP A 136 -0.30 5.60 0.05
C TRP A 136 -0.52 6.97 0.70
N THR A 137 -0.80 8.01 -0.11
CA THR A 137 -1.09 9.35 0.39
C THR A 137 -2.34 9.37 1.26
N THR A 138 -3.38 8.66 0.86
CA THR A 138 -4.62 8.55 1.63
C THR A 138 -4.38 7.92 3.00
N ILE A 139 -3.67 6.79 3.05
CA ILE A 139 -3.39 6.08 4.29
C ILE A 139 -2.48 6.91 5.20
N ALA A 140 -1.47 7.58 4.62
CA ALA A 140 -0.53 8.42 5.37
C ALA A 140 -1.15 9.72 5.94
N THR A 141 -2.29 10.14 5.41
CA THR A 141 -3.00 11.34 5.87
C THR A 141 -4.19 10.97 6.74
N ILE A 142 -5.35 10.75 6.10
CA ILE A 142 -6.58 10.48 6.85
C ILE A 142 -6.59 9.10 7.51
N GLY A 143 -5.85 8.12 6.98
CA GLY A 143 -5.79 6.76 7.52
C GLY A 143 -5.28 6.71 8.95
N ILE A 144 -4.24 7.48 9.28
CA ILE A 144 -3.69 7.55 10.64
C ILE A 144 -4.72 8.09 11.64
N ALA A 145 -5.46 9.12 11.26
CA ALA A 145 -6.52 9.68 12.12
C ALA A 145 -7.67 8.67 12.32
N LEU A 146 -8.09 8.00 11.24
CA LEU A 146 -9.13 6.96 11.33
C LEU A 146 -8.68 5.76 12.15
N LEU A 147 -7.39 5.39 12.09
CA LEU A 147 -6.86 4.35 12.96
C LEU A 147 -7.04 4.72 14.42
N GLY A 148 -6.68 5.95 14.81
CA GLY A 148 -6.84 6.42 16.18
C GLY A 148 -8.29 6.51 16.64
N ILE A 149 -9.21 6.95 15.77
CA ILE A 149 -10.65 6.97 16.07
C ILE A 149 -11.16 5.55 16.34
N GLY A 150 -10.79 4.58 15.50
CA GLY A 150 -11.23 3.20 15.64
C GLY A 150 -10.69 2.52 16.89
N GLN A 151 -9.43 2.78 17.25
CA GLN A 151 -8.83 2.31 18.49
C GLN A 151 -9.57 2.89 19.71
N ALA A 152 -9.86 4.19 19.69
CA ALA A 152 -10.64 4.84 20.75
C ALA A 152 -12.08 4.30 20.87
N GLN A 153 -12.65 3.78 19.76
CA GLN A 153 -13.96 3.12 19.75
C GLN A 153 -13.87 1.60 20.05
N GLY A 154 -12.69 1.07 20.39
CA GLY A 154 -12.48 -0.32 20.81
C GLY A 154 -12.39 -1.33 19.67
N PHE A 155 -12.26 -0.90 18.42
CA PHE A 155 -12.01 -1.82 17.31
C PHE A 155 -10.57 -2.34 17.32
N SER A 156 -10.38 -3.60 16.96
CA SER A 156 -9.03 -4.13 16.79
C SER A 156 -8.34 -3.54 15.55
N ASP A 157 -7.02 -3.37 15.64
CA ASP A 157 -6.19 -2.76 14.58
C ASP A 157 -6.37 -3.41 13.21
N GLY A 158 -6.59 -4.73 13.18
CA GLY A 158 -6.79 -5.47 11.93
C GLY A 158 -8.06 -5.03 11.18
N TRP A 159 -9.18 -4.87 11.87
CA TRP A 159 -10.44 -4.39 11.29
C TRP A 159 -10.32 -2.96 10.78
N ILE A 160 -9.71 -2.07 11.58
CA ILE A 160 -9.54 -0.67 11.24
C ILE A 160 -8.63 -0.53 10.01
N ALA A 161 -7.43 -1.15 10.07
CA ALA A 161 -6.48 -1.12 8.97
C ALA A 161 -7.05 -1.77 7.69
N GLY A 162 -7.80 -2.87 7.83
CA GLY A 162 -8.50 -3.51 6.72
C GLY A 162 -9.51 -2.59 6.04
N ALA A 163 -10.29 -1.83 6.81
CA ALA A 163 -11.26 -0.85 6.29
C ALA A 163 -10.55 0.32 5.57
N ILE A 164 -9.50 0.87 6.19
CA ILE A 164 -8.67 1.95 5.61
C ILE A 164 -8.07 1.49 4.28
N ILE A 165 -7.39 0.34 4.27
CA ILE A 165 -6.71 -0.21 3.09
C ILE A 165 -7.71 -0.55 1.99
N SER A 166 -8.82 -1.22 2.33
CA SER A 166 -9.87 -1.56 1.35
C SER A 166 -10.41 -0.32 0.64
N GLY A 167 -10.72 0.75 1.39
CA GLY A 167 -11.18 2.02 0.84
C GLY A 167 -10.11 2.72 0.00
N ALA A 168 -8.90 2.83 0.51
CA ALA A 168 -7.79 3.49 -0.17
C ALA A 168 -7.44 2.82 -1.51
N TYR A 169 -7.37 1.49 -1.54
CA TYR A 169 -7.08 0.74 -2.77
C TYR A 169 -8.24 0.75 -3.77
N PHE A 170 -9.48 0.80 -3.30
CA PHE A 170 -10.63 1.03 -4.18
C PHE A 170 -10.51 2.37 -4.90
N GLY A 171 -10.26 3.46 -4.16
CA GLY A 171 -10.18 4.80 -4.71
C GLY A 171 -9.00 4.96 -5.68
N ASP A 172 -7.84 4.47 -5.31
CA ASP A 172 -6.63 4.45 -6.13
C ASP A 172 -6.89 3.78 -7.48
N LYS A 173 -7.47 2.58 -7.45
CA LYS A 173 -7.76 1.78 -8.63
C LYS A 173 -8.69 2.47 -9.65
N ILE A 174 -9.67 3.26 -9.24
CA ILE A 174 -10.62 3.92 -10.15
C ILE A 174 -10.25 5.36 -10.48
N SER A 175 -9.22 5.91 -9.84
CA SER A 175 -8.78 7.27 -10.08
C SER A 175 -8.05 7.40 -11.42
N PRO A 176 -8.40 8.36 -12.27
CA PRO A 176 -7.62 8.66 -13.47
C PRO A 176 -6.27 9.33 -13.18
N LEU A 177 -6.01 9.65 -11.90
CA LEU A 177 -4.76 10.24 -11.43
C LEU A 177 -3.81 9.18 -10.86
N SER A 178 -4.26 7.93 -10.74
CA SER A 178 -3.46 6.83 -10.18
C SER A 178 -2.37 6.39 -11.13
N ASP A 179 -1.15 6.34 -10.62
CA ASP A 179 0.03 5.88 -11.36
C ASP A 179 -0.14 4.42 -11.80
N THR A 180 -0.72 3.56 -10.98
CA THR A 180 -0.93 2.14 -11.28
C THR A 180 -1.97 1.95 -12.36
N THR A 181 -3.08 2.68 -12.29
CA THR A 181 -4.15 2.67 -13.30
C THR A 181 -3.64 3.17 -14.65
N ILE A 182 -2.85 4.25 -14.66
CA ILE A 182 -2.19 4.76 -15.87
C ILE A 182 -1.21 3.72 -16.42
N LEU A 183 -0.39 3.12 -15.56
CA LEU A 183 0.59 2.12 -15.95
C LEU A 183 -0.06 0.87 -16.55
N ALA A 184 -1.05 0.28 -15.88
CA ALA A 184 -1.75 -0.91 -16.37
C ALA A 184 -2.46 -0.65 -17.71
N SER A 185 -3.07 0.53 -17.87
CA SER A 185 -3.68 0.96 -19.13
C SER A 185 -2.65 1.10 -20.25
N SER A 186 -1.49 1.67 -19.96
CA SER A 186 -0.39 1.89 -20.91
C SER A 186 0.26 0.59 -21.36
N VAL A 187 0.67 -0.27 -20.42
CA VAL A 187 1.34 -1.56 -20.72
C VAL A 187 0.45 -2.47 -21.56
N THR A 188 -0.85 -2.39 -21.40
CA THR A 188 -1.84 -3.21 -22.14
C THR A 188 -2.41 -2.52 -23.38
N ASP A 189 -1.91 -1.36 -23.78
CA ASP A 189 -2.42 -0.52 -24.87
C ASP A 189 -3.95 -0.31 -24.79
N THR A 190 -4.43 0.01 -23.60
CA THR A 190 -5.86 0.28 -23.37
C THR A 190 -6.05 1.76 -23.04
N PRO A 191 -6.90 2.53 -23.76
CA PRO A 191 -7.17 3.92 -23.41
C PRO A 191 -7.65 4.04 -21.96
N LEU A 192 -7.10 4.97 -21.18
CA LEU A 192 -7.28 5.10 -19.73
C LEU A 192 -8.76 5.11 -19.30
N PHE A 193 -9.58 5.97 -19.89
CA PHE A 193 -11.00 6.04 -19.52
C PHE A 193 -11.81 4.80 -19.95
N LYS A 194 -11.38 4.10 -21.00
CA LYS A 194 -11.98 2.81 -21.39
C LYS A 194 -11.61 1.72 -20.40
N HIS A 195 -10.37 1.74 -19.91
CA HIS A 195 -9.87 0.88 -18.83
C HIS A 195 -10.68 1.09 -17.55
N ILE A 196 -10.76 2.33 -17.03
CA ILE A 196 -11.50 2.66 -15.81
C ILE A 196 -12.97 2.24 -15.91
N ARG A 197 -13.66 2.62 -17.00
CA ARG A 197 -15.07 2.22 -17.19
C ARG A 197 -15.26 0.70 -17.20
N TYR A 198 -14.30 -0.06 -17.73
CA TYR A 198 -14.42 -1.50 -17.79
C TYR A 198 -14.08 -2.15 -16.44
N MET A 199 -13.17 -1.57 -15.67
CA MET A 199 -12.87 -2.03 -14.30
C MET A 199 -14.06 -1.92 -13.35
N MET A 200 -14.95 -0.95 -13.54
CA MET A 200 -16.14 -0.79 -12.68
C MET A 200 -17.01 -2.06 -12.61
N ILE A 201 -16.92 -2.95 -13.60
CA ILE A 201 -17.67 -4.21 -13.64
C ILE A 201 -17.26 -5.15 -12.49
N THR A 202 -16.00 -5.15 -12.10
CA THR A 202 -15.47 -5.95 -10.99
C THR A 202 -15.36 -5.13 -9.71
N THR A 203 -14.96 -3.89 -9.82
CA THR A 203 -14.62 -3.00 -8.71
C THR A 203 -15.85 -2.61 -7.88
N VAL A 204 -16.96 -2.23 -8.54
CA VAL A 204 -18.19 -1.84 -7.82
C VAL A 204 -18.80 -3.01 -7.04
N PRO A 205 -19.02 -4.20 -7.62
CA PRO A 205 -19.53 -5.32 -6.85
C PRO A 205 -18.60 -5.73 -5.69
N SER A 206 -17.28 -5.72 -5.90
CA SER A 206 -16.32 -6.02 -4.83
C SER A 206 -16.43 -5.01 -3.67
N MET A 207 -16.57 -3.72 -3.96
CA MET A 207 -16.74 -2.69 -2.95
C MET A 207 -18.07 -2.81 -2.20
N LEU A 208 -19.17 -3.09 -2.92
CA LEU A 208 -20.47 -3.29 -2.28
C LEU A 208 -20.45 -4.46 -1.30
N ILE A 209 -19.85 -5.59 -1.68
CA ILE A 209 -19.68 -6.73 -0.77
C ILE A 209 -18.81 -6.33 0.44
N THR A 210 -17.71 -5.62 0.21
CA THR A 210 -16.82 -5.12 1.27
C THR A 210 -17.56 -4.21 2.26
N LEU A 211 -18.37 -3.27 1.77
CA LEU A 211 -19.16 -2.38 2.60
C LEU A 211 -20.23 -3.12 3.40
N VAL A 212 -20.88 -4.13 2.82
CA VAL A 212 -21.82 -4.98 3.55
C VAL A 212 -21.11 -5.69 4.70
N ILE A 213 -19.93 -6.28 4.45
CA ILE A 213 -19.17 -6.97 5.51
C ILE A 213 -18.79 -5.99 6.62
N PHE A 214 -18.25 -4.80 6.30
CA PHE A 214 -17.90 -3.80 7.30
C PHE A 214 -19.10 -3.26 8.05
N THR A 215 -20.25 -3.11 7.39
CA THR A 215 -21.48 -2.67 8.07
C THR A 215 -21.97 -3.73 9.04
N VAL A 216 -22.02 -5.00 8.63
CA VAL A 216 -22.43 -6.11 9.52
C VAL A 216 -21.48 -6.24 10.69
N ALA A 217 -20.16 -6.17 10.46
CA ALA A 217 -19.16 -6.22 11.52
C ALA A 217 -19.31 -5.04 12.51
N GLY A 218 -19.54 -3.82 11.99
CA GLY A 218 -19.75 -2.65 12.83
C GLY A 218 -21.04 -2.72 13.67
N LEU A 219 -22.13 -3.23 13.09
CA LEU A 219 -23.38 -3.46 13.81
C LEU A 219 -23.29 -4.56 14.88
N SER A 220 -22.39 -5.52 14.68
CA SER A 220 -22.13 -6.62 15.62
C SER A 220 -21.11 -6.24 16.69
N HIS A 221 -20.49 -5.06 16.57
CA HIS A 221 -19.52 -4.57 17.54
C HIS A 221 -20.26 -4.02 18.77
N GLU A 222 -19.99 -4.58 19.94
CA GLU A 222 -20.47 -4.01 21.19
C GLU A 222 -19.76 -2.67 21.38
N ALA A 223 -20.54 -1.59 21.36
CA ALA A 223 -20.01 -0.25 21.54
C ALA A 223 -19.20 -0.20 22.83
N THR A 224 -17.95 0.16 22.76
CA THR A 224 -17.11 0.43 23.92
C THR A 224 -17.82 1.40 24.83
N ALA A 225 -17.77 1.15 26.14
CA ALA A 225 -18.47 1.96 27.13
C ALA A 225 -18.18 3.45 26.87
N THR A 226 -19.22 4.26 26.88
CA THR A 226 -19.17 5.74 26.73
C THR A 226 -18.07 6.37 27.56
N ASP A 227 -17.76 5.75 28.71
CA ASP A 227 -16.72 6.16 29.65
C ASP A 227 -15.29 6.12 29.06
N GLN A 228 -14.98 5.18 28.16
CA GLN A 228 -13.65 5.13 27.53
C GLN A 228 -13.48 6.24 26.50
N ILE A 229 -14.49 6.51 25.69
CA ILE A 229 -14.48 7.63 24.72
C ILE A 229 -14.30 8.95 25.45
N GLU A 230 -14.98 9.12 26.59
CA GLU A 230 -14.87 10.30 27.43
C GLU A 230 -13.45 10.44 28.02
N GLN A 231 -12.89 9.35 28.56
CA GLN A 231 -11.51 9.34 29.07
C GLN A 231 -10.48 9.68 27.99
N TYR A 232 -10.62 9.16 26.77
CA TYR A 232 -9.75 9.52 25.64
C TYR A 232 -9.90 11.01 25.28
N SER A 233 -11.13 11.52 25.23
CA SER A 233 -11.40 12.93 24.94
C SER A 233 -10.79 13.85 25.98
N ILE A 234 -10.90 13.53 27.26
CA ILE A 234 -10.31 14.27 28.37
C ILE A 234 -8.77 14.24 28.29
N ALA A 235 -8.18 13.07 28.08
CA ALA A 235 -6.73 12.92 28.00
C ALA A 235 -6.14 13.67 26.78
N LEU A 236 -6.81 13.64 25.62
CA LEU A 236 -6.41 14.40 24.45
C LEU A 236 -6.47 15.92 24.71
N ASN A 237 -7.56 16.40 25.31
CA ASN A 237 -7.76 17.84 25.57
C ASN A 237 -6.81 18.37 26.64
N ASN A 238 -6.38 17.52 27.59
CA ASN A 238 -5.39 17.89 28.61
C ASN A 238 -3.96 17.92 28.06
N THR A 239 -3.68 17.14 27.02
CA THR A 239 -2.32 17.01 26.46
C THR A 239 -2.10 17.97 25.30
N PHE A 240 -3.10 18.13 24.43
CA PHE A 240 -3.02 18.95 23.22
C PHE A 240 -3.95 20.15 23.31
N HIS A 241 -3.51 21.27 22.81
CA HIS A 241 -4.38 22.42 22.60
C HIS A 241 -5.27 22.17 21.36
N ILE A 242 -6.42 21.51 21.60
CA ILE A 242 -7.37 21.15 20.53
C ILE A 242 -8.17 22.38 20.13
N THR A 243 -8.11 22.73 18.85
CA THR A 243 -8.84 23.86 18.28
C THR A 243 -9.25 23.57 16.83
N PRO A 244 -10.42 24.07 16.37
CA PRO A 244 -10.85 23.91 14.98
C PRO A 244 -9.87 24.47 13.94
N TRP A 245 -9.03 25.43 14.32
CA TRP A 245 -8.02 26.02 13.44
C TRP A 245 -7.01 24.99 12.93
N LEU A 246 -6.73 23.92 13.69
CA LEU A 246 -5.85 22.84 13.30
C LEU A 246 -6.38 22.07 12.07
N LEU A 247 -7.70 22.11 11.83
CA LEU A 247 -8.31 21.49 10.65
C LEU A 247 -7.96 22.23 9.34
N ILE A 248 -7.39 23.43 9.40
CA ILE A 248 -6.87 24.12 8.20
C ILE A 248 -5.79 23.29 7.52
N VAL A 249 -4.95 22.57 8.28
CA VAL A 249 -3.86 21.76 7.71
C VAL A 249 -4.39 20.65 6.79
N PRO A 250 -5.30 19.75 7.24
CA PRO A 250 -5.88 18.74 6.33
C PRO A 250 -6.73 19.36 5.22
N VAL A 251 -7.40 20.51 5.45
CA VAL A 251 -8.16 21.21 4.39
C VAL A 251 -7.23 21.73 3.30
N VAL A 252 -6.12 22.40 3.67
CA VAL A 252 -5.12 22.85 2.69
C VAL A 252 -4.51 21.67 1.96
N THR A 253 -4.19 20.60 2.66
CA THR A 253 -3.70 19.35 2.04
C THR A 253 -4.70 18.82 1.01
N GLY A 254 -5.98 18.76 1.37
CA GLY A 254 -7.06 18.35 0.45
C GLY A 254 -7.20 19.28 -0.77
N ILE A 255 -7.05 20.59 -0.59
CA ILE A 255 -7.06 21.56 -1.71
C ILE A 255 -5.88 21.33 -2.65
N LEU A 256 -4.66 21.11 -2.12
CA LEU A 256 -3.48 20.83 -2.94
C LEU A 256 -3.67 19.55 -3.77
N ILE A 257 -4.23 18.52 -3.15
CA ILE A 257 -4.59 17.27 -3.82
C ILE A 257 -5.63 17.53 -4.92
N ALA A 258 -6.72 18.22 -4.62
CA ALA A 258 -7.76 18.55 -5.59
C ALA A 258 -7.24 19.37 -6.77
N LYS A 259 -6.22 20.20 -6.53
CA LYS A 259 -5.49 20.96 -7.58
C LYS A 259 -4.43 20.12 -8.31
N ARG A 260 -4.30 18.82 -8.03
CA ARG A 260 -3.36 17.89 -8.67
C ARG A 260 -1.89 18.29 -8.48
N VAL A 261 -1.56 18.88 -7.35
CA VAL A 261 -0.15 19.14 -6.98
C VAL A 261 0.54 17.79 -6.75
N PRO A 262 1.79 17.58 -7.23
CA PRO A 262 2.52 16.33 -7.04
C PRO A 262 2.57 15.89 -5.57
N SER A 263 2.42 14.58 -5.30
CA SER A 263 2.31 14.01 -3.94
C SER A 263 3.48 14.43 -3.05
N ILE A 264 4.72 14.41 -3.55
CA ILE A 264 5.92 14.84 -2.82
C ILE A 264 5.77 16.28 -2.30
N ILE A 265 5.35 17.20 -3.17
CA ILE A 265 5.18 18.63 -2.84
C ILE A 265 4.03 18.78 -1.85
N THR A 266 2.91 18.12 -2.09
CA THR A 266 1.72 18.16 -1.21
C THR A 266 2.05 17.70 0.20
N LEU A 267 2.71 16.54 0.34
CA LEU A 267 3.09 15.98 1.64
C LEU A 267 4.11 16.87 2.36
N PHE A 268 5.08 17.42 1.63
CA PHE A 268 6.08 18.33 2.20
C PHE A 268 5.45 19.63 2.70
N ILE A 269 4.60 20.28 1.90
CA ILE A 269 3.87 21.50 2.30
C ILE A 269 2.98 21.21 3.51
N SER A 270 2.29 20.08 3.50
CA SER A 270 1.42 19.66 4.60
C SER A 270 2.21 19.45 5.90
N ALA A 271 3.36 18.77 5.82
CA ALA A 271 4.24 18.58 6.97
C ALA A 271 4.80 19.92 7.49
N ALA A 272 5.26 20.79 6.59
CA ALA A 272 5.79 22.12 6.96
C ALA A 272 4.70 23.01 7.59
N LEU A 273 3.48 23.01 7.04
CA LEU A 273 2.36 23.75 7.58
C LEU A 273 1.99 23.23 8.99
N ALA A 274 1.92 21.92 9.18
CA ALA A 274 1.71 21.32 10.50
C ALA A 274 2.82 21.71 11.48
N GLY A 275 4.07 21.73 11.05
CA GLY A 275 5.19 22.20 11.86
C GLY A 275 5.05 23.67 12.32
N MET A 276 4.58 24.57 11.43
CA MET A 276 4.25 25.95 11.82
C MET A 276 3.11 25.99 12.85
N PHE A 277 2.07 25.19 12.67
CA PHE A 277 0.97 25.09 13.63
C PHE A 277 1.44 24.51 14.98
N ALA A 278 2.40 23.58 14.98
CA ALA A 278 3.00 23.09 16.22
C ALA A 278 3.71 24.23 17.01
N LEU A 279 4.44 25.12 16.33
CA LEU A 279 5.06 26.28 16.95
C LEU A 279 4.04 27.25 17.57
N ILE A 280 2.87 27.40 16.96
CA ILE A 280 1.82 28.34 17.40
C ILE A 280 0.96 27.74 18.52
N PHE A 281 0.50 26.50 18.33
CA PHE A 281 -0.51 25.90 19.21
C PHE A 281 0.06 24.94 20.26
N GLN A 282 1.25 24.36 20.04
CA GLN A 282 1.84 23.31 20.91
C GLN A 282 3.28 23.63 21.36
N PRO A 283 3.62 24.87 21.75
CA PRO A 283 5.00 25.22 22.15
C PRO A 283 5.49 24.41 23.36
N HIS A 284 4.57 24.03 24.27
CA HIS A 284 4.88 23.21 25.44
C HIS A 284 5.35 21.78 25.05
N LEU A 285 4.72 21.16 24.05
CA LEU A 285 5.14 19.85 23.56
C LEU A 285 6.49 19.92 22.84
N LEU A 286 6.73 20.98 22.06
CA LEU A 286 8.02 21.20 21.42
C LEU A 286 9.15 21.40 22.46
N LEU A 287 8.85 22.07 23.56
CA LEU A 287 9.79 22.21 24.68
C LEU A 287 10.11 20.84 25.31
N GLU A 288 9.08 20.04 25.61
CA GLU A 288 9.23 18.68 26.14
C GLU A 288 10.09 17.82 25.23
N ILE A 289 9.78 17.78 23.91
CA ILE A 289 10.53 17.02 22.90
C ILE A 289 11.98 17.51 22.78
N SER A 290 12.22 18.82 22.93
CA SER A 290 13.57 19.39 22.85
C SER A 290 14.51 18.93 23.96
N GLY A 291 13.94 18.54 25.12
CA GLY A 291 14.68 18.19 26.33
C GLY A 291 15.48 19.36 26.92
N LEU A 292 15.18 20.61 26.53
CA LEU A 292 15.82 21.81 27.07
C LEU A 292 15.01 22.37 28.25
N PRO A 293 15.67 22.95 29.26
CA PRO A 293 15.00 23.40 30.49
C PRO A 293 14.18 24.67 30.36
N VAL A 294 14.40 25.46 29.30
CA VAL A 294 13.78 26.78 29.10
C VAL A 294 13.13 26.88 27.74
N GLY A 295 11.87 27.34 27.71
CA GLY A 295 11.12 27.61 26.48
C GLY A 295 11.62 28.89 25.80
N ASN A 296 12.37 28.75 24.74
CA ASN A 296 12.89 29.84 23.91
C ASN A 296 12.86 29.42 22.43
N ILE A 297 13.30 30.32 21.54
CA ILE A 297 13.36 30.06 20.09
C ILE A 297 14.20 28.82 19.80
N GLN A 298 15.31 28.64 20.52
CA GLN A 298 16.21 27.49 20.32
C GLN A 298 15.54 26.15 20.70
N SER A 299 14.81 26.08 21.82
CA SER A 299 14.08 24.90 22.24
C SER A 299 12.95 24.55 21.28
N ASN A 300 12.17 25.55 20.84
CA ASN A 300 11.10 25.36 19.87
C ASN A 300 11.63 24.87 18.51
N PHE A 301 12.74 25.46 18.05
CA PHE A 301 13.36 25.04 16.79
C PHE A 301 13.94 23.62 16.90
N LYS A 302 14.61 23.28 18.00
CA LYS A 302 15.12 21.92 18.25
C LYS A 302 13.97 20.91 18.33
N GLY A 303 12.92 21.20 19.10
CA GLY A 303 11.74 20.37 19.22
C GLY A 303 11.03 20.15 17.89
N LEU A 304 10.92 21.21 17.09
CA LEU A 304 10.36 21.13 15.75
C LEU A 304 11.16 20.20 14.82
N LEU A 305 12.47 20.36 14.77
CA LEU A 305 13.32 19.47 13.97
C LEU A 305 13.21 18.02 14.45
N MET A 306 13.27 17.79 15.76
CA MET A 306 13.13 16.44 16.33
C MET A 306 11.79 15.82 16.00
N THR A 307 10.71 16.60 15.93
CA THR A 307 9.37 16.15 15.50
C THR A 307 9.37 15.62 14.06
N PHE A 308 10.13 16.23 13.15
CA PHE A 308 10.21 15.77 11.77
C PHE A 308 11.01 14.47 11.62
N TYR A 309 12.21 14.43 12.21
CA TYR A 309 13.12 13.31 11.94
C TYR A 309 13.14 12.23 13.03
N GLY A 310 12.85 12.57 14.27
CA GLY A 310 13.06 11.71 15.43
C GLY A 310 11.78 10.96 15.87
N SER A 311 11.97 10.00 16.75
CA SER A 311 10.88 9.38 17.48
C SER A 311 10.43 10.29 18.62
N THR A 312 9.13 10.52 18.76
CA THR A 312 8.54 11.28 19.85
C THR A 312 7.60 10.42 20.65
N SER A 313 7.60 10.63 21.97
CA SER A 313 6.71 9.94 22.91
C SER A 313 6.21 10.98 23.91
N ILE A 314 4.89 11.17 23.96
CA ILE A 314 4.23 12.12 24.84
C ILE A 314 3.45 11.37 25.90
N LYS A 315 3.51 11.84 27.16
CA LYS A 315 2.77 11.25 28.27
C LYS A 315 1.40 11.92 28.39
N THR A 316 0.35 11.20 28.00
CA THR A 316 -1.04 11.68 28.07
C THR A 316 -1.77 11.32 29.36
N GLY A 317 -1.12 10.54 30.24
CA GLY A 317 -1.78 9.96 31.41
C GLY A 317 -2.58 8.67 31.12
N ASN A 318 -2.82 8.35 29.85
CA ASN A 318 -3.47 7.09 29.44
C ASN A 318 -2.47 6.25 28.65
N PRO A 319 -2.11 5.03 29.10
CA PRO A 319 -1.09 4.18 28.43
C PRO A 319 -1.43 3.83 26.97
N GLU A 320 -2.68 3.58 26.65
CA GLU A 320 -3.14 3.26 25.30
C GLU A 320 -2.97 4.48 24.39
N LEU A 321 -3.38 5.66 24.87
CA LEU A 321 -3.22 6.90 24.15
C LEU A 321 -1.75 7.29 23.97
N ASN A 322 -0.87 6.98 24.93
CA ASN A 322 0.57 7.19 24.78
C ASN A 322 1.15 6.45 23.58
N SER A 323 0.69 5.22 23.32
CA SER A 323 1.14 4.44 22.16
C SER A 323 0.61 5.02 20.85
N LEU A 324 -0.60 5.53 20.85
CA LEU A 324 -1.25 6.14 19.68
C LEU A 324 -0.58 7.46 19.26
N VAL A 325 -0.24 8.31 20.24
CA VAL A 325 0.39 9.62 19.96
C VAL A 325 1.91 9.55 19.77
N ALA A 326 2.51 8.37 19.98
CA ALA A 326 3.93 8.15 19.71
C ALA A 326 4.19 8.17 18.21
N THR A 327 5.26 8.85 17.79
CA THR A 327 5.66 8.90 16.39
C THR A 327 7.09 8.44 16.21
N ARG A 328 7.44 8.00 15.00
CA ARG A 328 8.79 7.54 14.67
C ARG A 328 9.55 8.51 13.76
N GLY A 329 8.87 9.52 13.22
CA GLY A 329 9.47 10.50 12.31
C GLY A 329 10.12 9.87 11.06
N MET A 330 10.99 10.62 10.40
CA MET A 330 11.73 10.11 9.23
C MET A 330 12.63 8.92 9.58
N SER A 331 13.23 8.91 10.77
CA SER A 331 14.11 7.82 11.21
C SER A 331 13.39 6.48 11.31
N GLY A 332 12.10 6.49 11.68
CA GLY A 332 11.28 5.28 11.71
C GLY A 332 11.02 4.67 10.33
N MET A 333 11.15 5.45 9.25
CA MET A 333 11.01 4.95 7.88
C MET A 333 12.26 4.25 7.37
N MET A 334 13.42 4.42 8.02
CA MET A 334 14.70 3.87 7.54
C MET A 334 14.69 2.34 7.50
N ASN A 335 14.07 1.67 8.46
CA ASN A 335 13.95 0.21 8.44
C ASN A 335 13.15 -0.28 7.22
N THR A 336 12.10 0.44 6.83
CA THR A 336 11.29 0.12 5.64
C THR A 336 12.07 0.41 4.36
N ILE A 337 12.79 1.52 4.29
CA ILE A 337 13.65 1.85 3.14
C ILE A 337 14.71 0.77 2.94
N TRP A 338 15.41 0.38 4.01
CA TRP A 338 16.38 -0.71 3.95
C TRP A 338 15.76 -2.03 3.49
N LEU A 339 14.55 -2.36 4.01
CA LEU A 339 13.83 -3.57 3.61
C LEU A 339 13.46 -3.53 2.12
N ILE A 340 12.97 -2.38 1.62
CA ILE A 340 12.66 -2.19 0.19
C ILE A 340 13.90 -2.37 -0.67
N LEU A 341 15.04 -1.81 -0.28
CA LEU A 341 16.29 -1.97 -1.03
C LEU A 341 16.69 -3.45 -1.15
N CYS A 342 16.60 -4.23 -0.07
CA CYS A 342 16.87 -5.66 -0.09
C CYS A 342 15.87 -6.42 -0.97
N ALA A 343 14.59 -6.06 -0.93
CA ALA A 343 13.55 -6.66 -1.76
C ALA A 343 13.76 -6.37 -3.25
N MET A 344 14.21 -5.14 -3.59
CA MET A 344 14.53 -4.77 -4.98
C MET A 344 15.73 -5.54 -5.53
N CYS A 345 16.72 -5.85 -4.69
CA CYS A 345 17.81 -6.75 -5.05
C CYS A 345 17.29 -8.15 -5.40
N PHE A 346 16.40 -8.71 -4.58
CA PHE A 346 15.80 -10.01 -4.85
C PHE A 346 15.01 -10.02 -6.16
N GLY A 347 14.09 -9.06 -6.33
CA GLY A 347 13.28 -8.93 -7.54
C GLY A 347 14.12 -8.77 -8.80
N GLY A 348 15.18 -7.93 -8.77
CA GLY A 348 16.11 -7.73 -9.87
C GLY A 348 16.89 -8.98 -10.26
N ALA A 349 17.40 -9.71 -9.28
CA ALA A 349 18.09 -10.98 -9.51
C ALA A 349 17.15 -12.04 -10.12
N MET A 350 15.93 -12.18 -9.61
CA MET A 350 14.91 -13.08 -10.14
C MET A 350 14.53 -12.75 -11.59
N ALA A 351 14.40 -11.47 -11.91
CA ALA A 351 14.08 -11.02 -13.28
C ALA A 351 15.23 -11.34 -14.26
N ALA A 352 16.47 -10.93 -13.94
CA ALA A 352 17.63 -11.08 -14.81
C ALA A 352 18.06 -12.54 -14.99
N SER A 353 17.78 -13.42 -14.02
CA SER A 353 18.08 -14.86 -14.11
C SER A 353 17.19 -15.63 -15.08
N GLY A 354 16.08 -15.03 -15.57
CA GLY A 354 15.06 -15.72 -16.36
C GLY A 354 14.14 -16.65 -15.55
N MET A 355 14.31 -16.73 -14.22
CA MET A 355 13.52 -17.59 -13.34
C MET A 355 12.04 -17.21 -13.32
N LEU A 356 11.72 -15.89 -13.32
CA LEU A 356 10.35 -15.42 -13.38
C LEU A 356 9.64 -15.92 -14.64
N GLY A 357 10.26 -15.79 -15.80
CA GLY A 357 9.72 -16.28 -17.08
C GLY A 357 9.52 -17.79 -17.10
N SER A 358 10.44 -18.56 -16.49
CA SER A 358 10.33 -20.01 -16.38
C SER A 358 9.09 -20.45 -15.57
N ILE A 359 8.89 -19.87 -14.39
CA ILE A 359 7.75 -20.22 -13.52
C ILE A 359 6.43 -19.77 -14.15
N THR A 360 6.38 -18.55 -14.65
CA THR A 360 5.16 -18.03 -15.27
C THR A 360 4.75 -18.80 -16.52
N SER A 361 5.70 -19.43 -17.23
CA SER A 361 5.40 -20.34 -18.35
C SER A 361 4.51 -21.52 -17.96
N VAL A 362 4.52 -21.93 -16.69
CA VAL A 362 3.64 -23.01 -16.20
C VAL A 362 2.17 -22.58 -16.22
N PHE A 363 1.90 -21.31 -15.82
CA PHE A 363 0.54 -20.78 -15.84
C PHE A 363 -0.05 -20.67 -17.24
N LEU A 364 0.80 -20.53 -18.26
CA LEU A 364 0.38 -20.45 -19.67
C LEU A 364 -0.27 -21.75 -20.18
N ARG A 365 -0.04 -22.88 -19.52
CA ARG A 365 -0.59 -24.19 -19.93
C ARG A 365 -2.10 -24.32 -19.68
N PHE A 366 -2.67 -23.53 -18.78
CA PHE A 366 -4.07 -23.64 -18.35
C PHE A 366 -5.06 -22.76 -19.14
N MET A 367 -4.63 -22.07 -20.20
CA MET A 367 -5.37 -21.02 -20.89
C MET A 367 -6.28 -21.52 -22.05
N LYS A 368 -6.95 -22.65 -21.89
CA LYS A 368 -7.86 -23.19 -22.94
C LYS A 368 -9.15 -22.37 -23.10
N ARG A 369 -9.73 -21.89 -22.00
CA ARG A 369 -11.00 -21.14 -21.94
C ARG A 369 -10.74 -19.73 -21.39
N THR A 370 -11.73 -18.82 -21.54
CA THR A 370 -11.66 -17.44 -21.00
C THR A 370 -11.34 -17.43 -19.51
N VAL A 371 -12.03 -18.27 -18.73
CA VAL A 371 -11.79 -18.42 -17.29
C VAL A 371 -10.34 -18.81 -17.01
N GLY A 372 -9.83 -19.85 -17.71
CA GLY A 372 -8.45 -20.29 -17.54
C GLY A 372 -7.43 -19.20 -17.91
N LEU A 373 -7.71 -18.37 -18.91
CA LEU A 373 -6.87 -17.25 -19.28
C LEU A 373 -6.83 -16.19 -18.18
N VAL A 374 -7.99 -15.77 -17.67
CA VAL A 374 -8.10 -14.78 -16.59
C VAL A 374 -7.49 -15.33 -15.30
N THR A 375 -7.80 -16.58 -14.92
CA THR A 375 -7.22 -17.24 -13.73
C THR A 375 -5.70 -17.33 -13.82
N SER A 376 -5.16 -17.71 -15.00
CA SER A 376 -3.70 -17.74 -15.21
C SER A 376 -3.07 -16.35 -15.08
N THR A 377 -3.74 -15.32 -15.58
CA THR A 377 -3.26 -13.92 -15.43
C THR A 377 -3.26 -13.50 -13.96
N VAL A 378 -4.36 -13.77 -13.23
CA VAL A 378 -4.49 -13.50 -11.79
C VAL A 378 -3.40 -14.23 -11.00
N ALA A 379 -3.25 -15.54 -11.23
CA ALA A 379 -2.26 -16.36 -10.52
C ALA A 379 -0.82 -15.88 -10.82
N SER A 380 -0.54 -15.53 -12.07
CA SER A 380 0.78 -14.97 -12.46
C SER A 380 1.03 -13.61 -11.80
N GLY A 381 0.01 -12.74 -11.73
CA GLY A 381 0.12 -11.44 -11.09
C GLY A 381 0.39 -11.55 -9.58
N LEU A 382 -0.35 -12.41 -8.88
CA LEU A 382 -0.09 -12.72 -7.47
C LEU A 382 1.31 -13.26 -7.25
N PHE A 383 1.72 -14.21 -8.09
CA PHE A 383 3.05 -14.79 -8.03
C PHE A 383 4.15 -13.75 -8.26
N LEU A 384 3.97 -12.88 -9.26
CA LEU A 384 4.94 -11.82 -9.54
C LEU A 384 5.02 -10.81 -8.39
N ASN A 385 3.93 -10.44 -7.75
CA ASN A 385 3.95 -9.60 -6.55
C ASN A 385 4.79 -10.20 -5.41
N ILE A 386 4.75 -11.53 -5.25
CA ILE A 386 5.56 -12.25 -4.26
C ILE A 386 7.05 -12.20 -4.64
N CYS A 387 7.36 -12.39 -5.93
CA CYS A 387 8.73 -12.59 -6.40
C CYS A 387 9.47 -11.30 -6.71
N THR A 388 8.78 -10.29 -7.23
CA THR A 388 9.41 -8.99 -7.54
C THR A 388 9.43 -8.08 -6.33
N ALA A 389 8.59 -8.37 -5.34
CA ALA A 389 8.38 -7.55 -4.16
C ALA A 389 7.95 -6.10 -4.47
N ASP A 390 7.49 -5.86 -5.70
CA ASP A 390 7.08 -4.53 -6.17
C ASP A 390 5.84 -4.58 -7.06
N GLN A 391 4.93 -3.62 -6.84
CA GLN A 391 3.67 -3.50 -7.55
C GLN A 391 3.85 -3.09 -9.01
N TYR A 392 4.70 -2.09 -9.28
CA TYR A 392 4.86 -1.52 -10.63
C TYR A 392 5.52 -2.53 -11.56
N ILE A 393 6.58 -3.19 -11.10
CA ILE A 393 7.27 -4.23 -11.85
C ILE A 393 6.32 -5.39 -12.16
N SER A 394 5.51 -5.79 -11.19
CA SER A 394 4.53 -6.87 -11.36
C SER A 394 3.45 -6.51 -12.39
N ILE A 395 2.96 -5.26 -12.42
CA ILE A 395 2.04 -4.76 -13.45
C ILE A 395 2.66 -4.86 -14.84
N ILE A 396 3.90 -4.35 -14.99
CA ILE A 396 4.62 -4.35 -16.27
C ILE A 396 4.84 -5.77 -16.78
N LEU A 397 5.35 -6.64 -15.93
CA LEU A 397 5.65 -8.03 -16.30
C LEU A 397 4.38 -8.80 -16.66
N THR A 398 3.34 -8.71 -15.81
CA THR A 398 2.07 -9.40 -16.08
C THR A 398 1.44 -8.89 -17.38
N GLY A 399 1.37 -7.57 -17.56
CA GLY A 399 0.80 -6.97 -18.75
C GLY A 399 1.53 -7.42 -20.04
N ASN A 400 2.84 -7.30 -20.06
CA ASN A 400 3.68 -7.69 -21.23
C ASN A 400 3.59 -9.18 -21.53
N MET A 401 3.60 -10.04 -20.52
CA MET A 401 3.53 -11.49 -20.71
C MET A 401 2.23 -11.96 -21.36
N PHE A 402 1.11 -11.35 -20.98
CA PHE A 402 -0.20 -11.80 -21.43
C PHE A 402 -0.73 -11.03 -22.64
N LYS A 403 -0.16 -9.88 -23.00
CA LYS A 403 -0.63 -8.99 -24.07
C LYS A 403 -0.85 -9.73 -25.39
N ASP A 404 0.19 -10.38 -25.93
CA ASP A 404 0.12 -11.11 -27.20
C ASP A 404 -0.86 -12.29 -27.12
N ILE A 405 -1.00 -12.91 -25.96
CA ILE A 405 -1.87 -14.07 -25.77
C ILE A 405 -3.34 -13.67 -25.84
N TYR A 406 -3.71 -12.55 -25.15
CA TYR A 406 -5.07 -12.00 -25.23
C TYR A 406 -5.40 -11.57 -26.67
N GLU A 407 -4.43 -10.95 -27.35
CA GLU A 407 -4.60 -10.54 -28.74
C GLU A 407 -4.77 -11.70 -29.70
N LYS A 408 -3.90 -12.72 -29.65
CA LYS A 408 -4.00 -13.95 -30.47
C LYS A 408 -5.31 -14.71 -30.23
N LYS A 409 -5.88 -14.66 -29.01
CA LYS A 409 -7.17 -15.25 -28.68
C LYS A 409 -8.37 -14.34 -29.04
N GLY A 410 -8.11 -13.17 -29.62
CA GLY A 410 -9.13 -12.23 -30.09
C GLY A 410 -9.84 -11.44 -28.98
N TYR A 411 -9.30 -11.36 -27.76
CA TYR A 411 -9.88 -10.54 -26.69
C TYR A 411 -9.49 -9.07 -26.82
N GLU A 412 -10.36 -8.19 -26.36
CA GLU A 412 -10.03 -6.77 -26.26
C GLU A 412 -9.00 -6.54 -25.12
N SER A 413 -8.04 -5.63 -25.31
CA SER A 413 -6.97 -5.30 -24.36
C SER A 413 -7.49 -4.89 -22.98
N ARG A 414 -8.68 -4.27 -22.90
CA ARG A 414 -9.33 -3.88 -21.64
C ARG A 414 -9.61 -5.07 -20.71
N LEU A 415 -9.76 -6.31 -21.23
CA LEU A 415 -9.93 -7.50 -20.38
C LEU A 415 -8.62 -7.80 -19.64
N LEU A 416 -7.49 -7.70 -20.32
CA LEU A 416 -6.17 -7.84 -19.69
C LEU A 416 -5.90 -6.73 -18.69
N SER A 417 -6.10 -5.46 -19.09
CA SER A 417 -5.81 -4.32 -18.21
C SER A 417 -6.61 -4.37 -16.92
N ARG A 418 -7.91 -4.74 -16.99
CA ARG A 418 -8.74 -4.97 -15.81
C ARG A 418 -8.19 -6.09 -14.95
N THR A 419 -7.84 -7.24 -15.55
CA THR A 419 -7.37 -8.42 -14.81
C THR A 419 -6.06 -8.13 -14.09
N VAL A 420 -5.16 -7.35 -14.69
CA VAL A 420 -3.90 -6.90 -14.07
C VAL A 420 -4.19 -6.04 -12.83
N GLU A 421 -5.06 -5.05 -12.97
CA GLU A 421 -5.45 -4.19 -11.84
C GLU A 421 -6.20 -4.96 -10.73
N ASP A 422 -7.12 -5.85 -11.11
CA ASP A 422 -7.88 -6.66 -10.16
C ASP A 422 -7.01 -7.64 -9.38
N SER A 423 -5.84 -8.01 -9.89
CA SER A 423 -4.96 -8.99 -9.26
C SER A 423 -3.67 -8.39 -8.72
N VAL A 424 -2.92 -7.64 -9.52
CA VAL A 424 -1.60 -7.16 -9.13
C VAL A 424 -1.70 -5.97 -8.18
N THR A 425 -2.38 -4.91 -8.60
CA THR A 425 -2.43 -3.66 -7.85
C THR A 425 -3.04 -3.87 -6.46
N VAL A 426 -4.21 -4.52 -6.40
CA VAL A 426 -4.92 -4.64 -5.13
C VAL A 426 -4.30 -5.65 -4.16
N THR A 427 -3.57 -6.65 -4.65
CA THR A 427 -3.01 -7.69 -3.77
C THR A 427 -1.59 -7.40 -3.29
N SER A 428 -0.92 -6.41 -3.86
CA SER A 428 0.45 -6.02 -3.47
C SER A 428 0.58 -5.72 -1.98
N VAL A 429 -0.42 -5.07 -1.39
CA VAL A 429 -0.47 -4.71 0.03
C VAL A 429 -0.62 -5.93 0.96
N LEU A 430 -1.08 -7.07 0.45
CA LEU A 430 -1.26 -8.30 1.23
C LEU A 430 0.05 -9.09 1.42
N ILE A 431 1.13 -8.67 0.77
CA ILE A 431 2.43 -9.36 0.80
C ILE A 431 3.39 -8.57 1.69
N PRO A 432 3.84 -9.14 2.82
CA PRO A 432 4.61 -8.42 3.84
C PRO A 432 5.93 -7.81 3.35
N TRP A 433 6.55 -8.41 2.35
CA TRP A 433 7.83 -7.94 1.75
C TRP A 433 7.66 -7.23 0.41
N ASN A 434 6.43 -6.99 -0.03
CA ASN A 434 6.14 -6.13 -1.16
C ASN A 434 6.20 -4.66 -0.72
N THR A 435 6.67 -3.77 -1.61
CA THR A 435 6.76 -2.32 -1.35
C THR A 435 5.49 -1.75 -0.74
N CYS A 436 4.32 -2.18 -1.20
CA CYS A 436 3.02 -1.77 -0.67
C CYS A 436 2.78 -2.29 0.74
N GLY A 437 2.96 -3.59 0.98
CA GLY A 437 2.75 -4.19 2.30
C GLY A 437 3.67 -3.60 3.36
N MET A 438 4.95 -3.43 3.03
CA MET A 438 5.95 -2.79 3.90
C MET A 438 5.56 -1.36 4.25
N THR A 439 5.15 -0.58 3.24
CA THR A 439 4.77 0.82 3.42
C THR A 439 3.55 0.95 4.34
N GLN A 440 2.46 0.20 4.07
CA GLN A 440 1.25 0.32 4.87
C GLN A 440 1.44 -0.18 6.30
N THR A 441 2.20 -1.26 6.49
CA THR A 441 2.60 -1.72 7.83
C THR A 441 3.33 -0.62 8.60
N THR A 442 4.24 0.09 7.94
CA THR A 442 5.03 1.13 8.59
C THR A 442 4.20 2.38 8.92
N ILE A 443 3.33 2.80 8.01
CA ILE A 443 2.48 3.99 8.19
C ILE A 443 1.45 3.76 9.29
N LEU A 444 0.74 2.63 9.25
CA LEU A 444 -0.31 2.31 10.22
C LEU A 444 0.22 1.72 11.53
N GLY A 445 1.48 1.26 11.57
CA GLY A 445 2.01 0.53 12.72
C GLY A 445 1.38 -0.86 12.93
N VAL A 446 0.62 -1.36 11.95
CA VAL A 446 -0.11 -2.64 12.00
C VAL A 446 0.55 -3.63 11.05
N ALA A 447 0.97 -4.79 11.55
CA ALA A 447 1.65 -5.80 10.74
C ALA A 447 0.74 -6.36 9.64
N THR A 448 1.31 -6.68 8.46
CA THR A 448 0.56 -7.17 7.30
C THR A 448 -0.35 -8.37 7.64
N PHE A 449 0.14 -9.33 8.41
CA PHE A 449 -0.65 -10.51 8.78
C PHE A 449 -1.83 -10.21 9.71
N ILE A 450 -1.83 -9.06 10.40
CA ILE A 450 -2.93 -8.63 11.27
C ILE A 450 -4.06 -8.03 10.41
N TYR A 451 -3.75 -7.19 9.43
CA TYR A 451 -4.79 -6.55 8.60
C TYR A 451 -5.20 -7.40 7.38
N LEU A 452 -4.36 -8.32 6.91
CA LEU A 452 -4.61 -9.13 5.71
C LEU A 452 -6.01 -9.78 5.69
N PRO A 453 -6.48 -10.46 6.77
CA PRO A 453 -7.79 -11.12 6.75
C PRO A 453 -8.95 -10.14 6.59
N TYR A 454 -8.75 -8.86 6.89
CA TYR A 454 -9.75 -7.81 6.90
C TYR A 454 -9.69 -6.88 5.68
N CYS A 455 -8.73 -7.06 4.77
CA CYS A 455 -8.64 -6.32 3.51
C CYS A 455 -9.61 -6.89 2.48
N PHE A 456 -10.91 -6.83 2.77
CA PHE A 456 -11.94 -7.53 1.99
C PHE A 456 -11.96 -7.10 0.52
N PHE A 457 -11.87 -5.81 0.23
CA PHE A 457 -11.81 -5.34 -1.16
C PHE A 457 -10.63 -5.96 -1.93
N ASN A 458 -9.47 -6.03 -1.29
CA ASN A 458 -8.24 -6.56 -1.88
C ASN A 458 -8.30 -8.08 -2.10
N LEU A 459 -8.99 -8.80 -1.22
CA LEU A 459 -9.19 -10.25 -1.32
C LEU A 459 -10.29 -10.60 -2.34
N ILE A 460 -11.38 -9.84 -2.37
CA ILE A 460 -12.54 -10.11 -3.24
C ILE A 460 -12.26 -9.73 -4.70
N SER A 461 -11.49 -8.68 -4.96
CA SER A 461 -11.27 -8.15 -6.31
C SER A 461 -10.71 -9.18 -7.30
N PRO A 462 -9.63 -9.94 -7.01
CA PRO A 462 -9.13 -10.98 -7.91
C PRO A 462 -10.15 -12.13 -8.10
N LEU A 463 -10.87 -12.50 -7.06
CA LEU A 463 -11.92 -13.52 -7.14
C LEU A 463 -13.10 -13.07 -8.01
N MET A 464 -13.48 -11.78 -7.89
CA MET A 464 -14.52 -11.17 -8.73
C MET A 464 -14.11 -11.17 -10.20
N SER A 465 -12.83 -10.90 -10.51
CA SER A 465 -12.32 -10.95 -11.88
C SER A 465 -12.47 -12.36 -12.49
N ILE A 466 -12.17 -13.41 -11.73
CA ILE A 466 -12.34 -14.81 -12.14
C ILE A 466 -13.83 -15.14 -12.28
N THR A 467 -14.66 -14.73 -11.33
CA THR A 467 -16.12 -14.98 -11.35
C THR A 467 -16.78 -14.34 -12.57
N ILE A 468 -16.47 -13.08 -12.87
CA ILE A 468 -16.98 -12.38 -14.06
C ILE A 468 -16.51 -13.08 -15.35
N ALA A 469 -15.28 -13.61 -15.36
CA ALA A 469 -14.78 -14.40 -16.48
C ALA A 469 -15.51 -15.75 -16.63
N ALA A 470 -15.90 -16.38 -15.52
CA ALA A 470 -16.66 -17.64 -15.52
C ALA A 470 -18.08 -17.44 -16.06
N ILE A 471 -18.75 -16.35 -15.67
CA ILE A 471 -20.09 -15.99 -16.15
C ILE A 471 -20.04 -15.49 -17.60
N GLY A 472 -18.89 -15.01 -18.09
CA GLY A 472 -18.76 -14.43 -19.42
C GLY A 472 -19.38 -13.03 -19.56
N PHE A 473 -19.66 -12.34 -18.44
CA PHE A 473 -20.36 -11.06 -18.44
C PHE A 473 -19.52 -9.94 -19.06
N LYS A 474 -20.07 -9.31 -20.09
CA LYS A 474 -19.47 -8.17 -20.85
C LYS A 474 -18.05 -8.46 -21.40
N ILE A 475 -17.69 -9.72 -21.62
CA ILE A 475 -16.44 -10.10 -22.26
C ILE A 475 -16.65 -10.12 -23.78
N LYS A 476 -16.04 -9.17 -24.49
CA LYS A 476 -16.16 -9.03 -25.95
C LYS A 476 -14.91 -9.52 -26.65
N ARG A 477 -15.08 -10.13 -27.81
CA ARG A 477 -14.03 -10.47 -28.76
C ARG A 477 -13.94 -9.44 -29.87
N LYS A 478 -12.72 -9.19 -30.38
CA LYS A 478 -12.47 -8.22 -31.47
C LYS A 478 -13.32 -8.49 -32.71
N ASN A 479 -13.61 -9.74 -33.04
CA ASN A 479 -14.36 -10.16 -34.25
C ASN A 479 -15.89 -9.99 -34.16
N GLU A 480 -16.45 -9.79 -32.98
CA GLU A 480 -17.92 -9.58 -32.85
C GLU A 480 -18.34 -8.16 -33.29
N LYS A 481 -17.42 -7.18 -33.25
CA LYS A 481 -17.68 -5.85 -33.79
C LYS A 481 -17.75 -5.79 -35.31
N ALA A 482 -17.00 -6.61 -36.03
CA ALA A 482 -17.04 -6.66 -37.48
C ALA A 482 -18.37 -7.24 -38.00
N LYS A 483 -18.99 -8.16 -37.27
CA LYS A 483 -20.28 -8.75 -37.65
C LYS A 483 -21.49 -7.84 -37.37
N SER A 484 -21.43 -6.96 -36.35
CA SER A 484 -22.54 -6.04 -36.07
C SER A 484 -22.56 -4.79 -36.94
N VAL A 485 -21.43 -4.46 -37.59
CA VAL A 485 -21.35 -3.32 -38.57
C VAL A 485 -21.75 -3.75 -39.99
N VAL A 486 -21.72 -5.06 -40.29
CA VAL A 486 -22.13 -5.62 -41.59
C VAL A 486 -23.61 -6.06 -41.59
N ALA A 487 -24.25 -6.09 -40.41
CA ALA A 487 -25.64 -6.51 -40.23
C ALA A 487 -26.62 -5.36 -39.89
N GLY A 488 -26.18 -4.11 -39.91
CA GLY A 488 -26.96 -2.86 -39.81
C GLY A 488 -26.65 -1.94 -40.99
#